data_dbfba787b2cc02836bbc64915656e09f
#
_entry.id   dbfba787b2cc02836bbc64915656e09f
#
_cell.length_a   1.000
_cell.length_b   1.000
_cell.length_c   1.000
_cell.angle_alpha   90.00
_cell.angle_beta   90.00
_cell.angle_gamma   90.00
#
_symmetry.space_group_name_H-M   'P 1'
#
loop_
_entity.id
_entity.type
_entity.pdbx_description
1 polymer ?
#
loop_
_entity_poly.entity_id
_entity_poly.type
_entity_poly.pdbx_seq_one_letter_code
_entity_poly.pdbx_strand_id
1 'polypeptide(L)'
;MTSLPRQNGILLHPSSLPGPHGSGDLGAAAYHFVDWLVTAGQSLWQVLPLGSVGPGNSPYISPSAFAGNELLIDLKQLHDAGWLSDADLKAIPAFPEGRVDYAAVRGFRVEHLRRAAKRFLERRKEPQQAAFAAFCANAADWLEDYALFMALDRAHGGDSRMWQDWPAALAHREPDALSAAQHEHADEINFWKFCQWRFHEQWAALRHYANERHIQIVGDLPIFVAGHSADVWANPELFDLDEHGHPRAVAGVPPDYFSATGQRWGNPLYRWSAHAAQGYRWWVERMRQTMKLCDMVRIDHFRGFESFWEIPATAATAIHGQWRPGPGEAVFAA
;
A
#
# COMPACT_ATOMS: atom_id res chain seq x y z
N MET A 1 8.00 29.59 14.72
CA MET A 1 7.70 28.80 13.52
C MET A 1 8.76 29.14 12.48
N THR A 2 9.65 28.23 12.18
CA THR A 2 10.59 28.39 11.07
C THR A 2 9.78 28.27 9.78
N SER A 3 9.74 29.32 8.96
CA SER A 3 9.09 29.25 7.66
C SER A 3 9.81 28.21 6.80
N LEU A 4 9.08 27.25 6.25
CA LEU A 4 9.64 26.35 5.26
C LEU A 4 10.13 27.16 4.06
N PRO A 5 11.31 26.86 3.50
CA PRO A 5 11.78 27.52 2.29
C PRO A 5 10.82 27.24 1.14
N ARG A 6 10.70 28.19 0.21
CA ARG A 6 9.94 27.94 -1.03
C ARG A 6 10.65 26.87 -1.84
N GLN A 7 9.91 25.83 -2.20
CA GLN A 7 10.39 24.71 -2.99
C GLN A 7 9.46 24.49 -4.19
N ASN A 8 9.96 23.85 -5.20
CA ASN A 8 9.20 23.44 -6.39
C ASN A 8 9.42 21.95 -6.63
N GLY A 9 8.45 21.31 -7.25
CA GLY A 9 8.52 19.87 -7.50
C GLY A 9 7.50 19.40 -8.50
N ILE A 10 7.60 18.13 -8.84
CA ILE A 10 6.71 17.45 -9.77
C ILE A 10 5.98 16.34 -9.02
N LEU A 11 4.67 16.25 -9.22
CA LEU A 11 3.87 15.11 -8.82
C LEU A 11 3.86 14.11 -9.98
N LEU A 12 4.46 12.94 -9.76
CA LEU A 12 4.46 11.83 -10.70
C LEU A 12 4.56 10.51 -9.95
N HIS A 13 3.53 9.65 -10.07
CA HIS A 13 3.63 8.29 -9.50
C HIS A 13 4.59 7.43 -10.35
N PRO A 14 5.46 6.59 -9.73
CA PRO A 14 6.42 5.79 -10.47
C PRO A 14 5.81 4.92 -11.58
N SER A 15 4.58 4.42 -11.41
CA SER A 15 3.89 3.64 -12.45
C SER A 15 3.59 4.41 -13.74
N SER A 16 3.65 5.75 -13.70
CA SER A 16 3.46 6.63 -14.87
C SER A 16 4.74 6.88 -15.65
N LEU A 17 5.88 6.42 -15.16
CA LEU A 17 7.14 6.46 -15.91
C LEU A 17 7.11 5.44 -17.04
N PRO A 18 7.89 5.64 -18.12
CA PRO A 18 8.05 4.62 -19.15
C PRO A 18 8.71 3.37 -18.57
N GLY A 19 8.27 2.20 -19.01
CA GLY A 19 8.85 0.93 -18.56
C GLY A 19 8.65 -0.20 -19.56
N PRO A 20 9.57 -1.16 -19.62
CA PRO A 20 9.52 -2.24 -20.62
C PRO A 20 8.41 -3.27 -20.31
N HIS A 21 7.80 -3.23 -19.14
CA HIS A 21 6.88 -4.25 -18.66
C HIS A 21 5.47 -3.68 -18.38
N GLY A 22 5.02 -2.77 -19.24
CA GLY A 22 3.64 -2.25 -19.27
C GLY A 22 3.30 -1.14 -18.27
N SER A 23 4.20 -0.85 -17.33
CA SER A 23 4.13 0.29 -16.41
C SER A 23 5.53 0.72 -16.01
N GLY A 24 5.67 1.93 -15.48
CA GLY A 24 6.87 2.34 -14.79
C GLY A 24 7.11 1.51 -13.52
N ASP A 25 8.35 1.49 -13.08
CA ASP A 25 8.83 0.75 -11.91
C ASP A 25 10.02 1.47 -11.24
N LEU A 26 10.63 0.83 -10.24
CA LEU A 26 11.76 1.35 -9.48
C LEU A 26 13.12 1.12 -10.19
N GLY A 27 13.08 0.95 -11.51
CA GLY A 27 14.25 0.72 -12.35
C GLY A 27 14.82 1.99 -12.98
N ALA A 28 15.53 1.80 -14.10
CA ALA A 28 16.33 2.84 -14.75
C ALA A 28 15.54 4.13 -15.06
N ALA A 29 14.26 4.04 -15.44
CA ALA A 29 13.46 5.22 -15.74
C ALA A 29 13.19 6.09 -14.50
N ALA A 30 13.08 5.50 -13.31
CA ALA A 30 12.91 6.24 -12.07
C ALA A 30 14.19 6.99 -11.68
N TYR A 31 15.35 6.38 -11.84
CA TYR A 31 16.65 7.05 -11.64
C TYR A 31 16.87 8.18 -12.65
N HIS A 32 16.55 7.93 -13.92
CA HIS A 32 16.61 8.97 -14.95
C HIS A 32 15.66 10.14 -14.65
N PHE A 33 14.48 9.87 -14.09
CA PHE A 33 13.56 10.93 -13.69
C PHE A 33 14.12 11.79 -12.56
N VAL A 34 14.84 11.21 -11.60
CA VAL A 34 15.57 11.97 -10.58
C VAL A 34 16.61 12.89 -11.22
N ASP A 35 17.42 12.38 -12.17
CA ASP A 35 18.41 13.19 -12.88
C ASP A 35 17.75 14.34 -13.69
N TRP A 36 16.60 14.04 -14.29
CA TRP A 36 15.82 15.06 -14.98
C TRP A 36 15.30 16.15 -14.04
N LEU A 37 14.80 15.77 -12.83
CA LEU A 37 14.36 16.72 -11.80
C LEU A 37 15.50 17.68 -11.41
N VAL A 38 16.72 17.16 -11.21
CA VAL A 38 17.91 17.96 -10.92
C VAL A 38 18.17 18.95 -12.06
N THR A 39 18.19 18.47 -13.31
CA THR A 39 18.45 19.30 -14.50
C THR A 39 17.38 20.37 -14.67
N ALA A 40 16.12 20.05 -14.32
CA ALA A 40 14.98 20.96 -14.37
C ALA A 40 14.92 21.93 -13.17
N GLY A 41 15.89 21.89 -12.26
CA GLY A 41 15.97 22.77 -11.08
C GLY A 41 14.85 22.49 -10.05
N GLN A 42 14.31 21.27 -10.03
CA GLN A 42 13.32 20.85 -9.03
C GLN A 42 14.03 20.40 -7.76
N SER A 43 13.30 20.45 -6.64
CA SER A 43 13.79 19.99 -5.33
C SER A 43 12.89 18.94 -4.70
N LEU A 44 11.68 18.73 -5.24
CA LEU A 44 10.69 17.79 -4.72
C LEU A 44 10.20 16.84 -5.81
N TRP A 45 10.08 15.57 -5.42
CA TRP A 45 9.32 14.57 -6.16
C TRP A 45 8.13 14.11 -5.29
N GLN A 46 6.93 14.53 -5.64
CA GLN A 46 5.72 14.05 -4.98
C GLN A 46 5.20 12.79 -5.66
N VAL A 47 4.86 11.78 -4.86
CA VAL A 47 4.24 10.53 -5.32
C VAL A 47 2.83 10.40 -4.76
N LEU A 48 1.98 9.62 -5.43
CA LEU A 48 0.73 9.11 -4.86
C LEU A 48 1.04 7.98 -3.86
N PRO A 49 0.05 7.46 -3.09
CA PRO A 49 0.29 6.35 -2.19
C PRO A 49 1.00 5.19 -2.88
N LEU A 50 2.06 4.68 -2.27
CA LEU A 50 2.94 3.65 -2.85
C LEU A 50 2.44 2.21 -2.62
N GLY A 51 1.26 2.04 -2.02
CA GLY A 51 0.63 0.73 -1.82
C GLY A 51 0.12 0.09 -3.11
N SER A 52 -0.17 -1.21 -3.05
CA SER A 52 -0.82 -1.92 -4.16
C SER A 52 -2.14 -1.26 -4.53
N VAL A 53 -2.44 -1.21 -5.83
CA VAL A 53 -3.71 -0.65 -6.29
C VAL A 53 -4.86 -1.63 -6.05
N GLY A 54 -5.94 -1.14 -5.51
CA GLY A 54 -7.18 -1.88 -5.26
C GLY A 54 -8.21 -1.70 -6.37
N PRO A 55 -9.49 -1.92 -6.06
CA PRO A 55 -10.59 -1.74 -7.00
C PRO A 55 -10.54 -0.40 -7.72
N GLY A 56 -10.83 -0.41 -9.02
CA GLY A 56 -10.71 0.78 -9.87
C GLY A 56 -9.28 1.22 -10.17
N ASN A 57 -8.28 0.40 -9.84
CA ASN A 57 -6.84 0.69 -9.96
C ASN A 57 -6.42 1.93 -9.16
N SER A 58 -7.10 2.20 -8.06
CA SER A 58 -6.81 3.35 -7.19
C SER A 58 -5.74 3.01 -6.16
N PRO A 59 -4.69 3.81 -6.03
CA PRO A 59 -3.70 3.65 -4.96
C PRO A 59 -4.23 4.07 -3.59
N TYR A 60 -5.38 4.76 -3.53
CA TYR A 60 -6.05 5.15 -2.27
C TYR A 60 -6.88 4.03 -1.66
N ILE A 61 -7.12 2.95 -2.41
CA ILE A 61 -7.84 1.75 -1.94
C ILE A 61 -6.86 0.58 -2.02
N SER A 62 -5.92 0.53 -1.08
CA SER A 62 -4.88 -0.51 -1.01
C SER A 62 -5.28 -1.61 -0.02
N PRO A 63 -4.88 -2.88 -0.26
CA PRO A 63 -5.08 -3.97 0.70
C PRO A 63 -4.23 -3.83 1.97
N SER A 64 -3.36 -2.83 2.06
CA SER A 64 -2.61 -2.49 3.27
C SER A 64 -2.17 -1.03 3.27
N ALA A 65 -2.19 -0.42 4.46
CA ALA A 65 -1.64 0.91 4.72
C ALA A 65 -0.11 0.91 4.92
N PHE A 66 0.52 -0.26 4.97
CA PHE A 66 1.94 -0.47 5.29
C PHE A 66 2.73 -1.04 4.11
N ALA A 67 2.09 -1.90 3.30
CA ALA A 67 2.75 -2.64 2.24
C ALA A 67 2.97 -1.78 0.99
N GLY A 68 4.10 -1.98 0.33
CA GLY A 68 4.41 -1.37 -0.96
C GLY A 68 3.81 -2.15 -2.14
N ASN A 69 3.68 -1.46 -3.26
CA ASN A 69 3.11 -2.02 -4.50
C ASN A 69 4.12 -2.95 -5.19
N GLU A 70 3.79 -4.21 -5.24
CA GLU A 70 4.59 -5.26 -5.90
C GLU A 70 4.80 -4.99 -7.40
N LEU A 71 3.87 -4.28 -8.04
CA LEU A 71 3.97 -3.94 -9.45
C LEU A 71 5.03 -2.88 -9.77
N LEU A 72 5.57 -2.21 -8.76
CA LEU A 72 6.67 -1.26 -8.91
C LEU A 72 8.05 -1.93 -8.85
N ILE A 73 8.14 -3.21 -8.46
CA ILE A 73 9.42 -3.91 -8.38
C ILE A 73 10.04 -4.03 -9.78
N ASP A 74 11.27 -3.54 -9.95
CA ASP A 74 12.02 -3.69 -11.20
C ASP A 74 12.45 -5.14 -11.42
N LEU A 75 11.93 -5.75 -12.48
CA LEU A 75 12.24 -7.14 -12.84
C LEU A 75 13.68 -7.31 -13.34
N LYS A 76 14.28 -6.24 -13.90
CA LYS A 76 15.67 -6.29 -14.33
C LYS A 76 16.62 -6.52 -13.16
N GLN A 77 16.40 -5.87 -12.03
CA GLN A 77 17.21 -6.11 -10.84
C GLN A 77 17.09 -7.55 -10.33
N LEU A 78 15.91 -8.19 -10.50
CA LEU A 78 15.74 -9.62 -10.16
C LEU A 78 16.48 -10.53 -11.14
N HIS A 79 16.55 -10.13 -12.41
CA HIS A 79 17.37 -10.80 -13.42
C HIS A 79 18.87 -10.68 -13.11
N ASP A 80 19.33 -9.47 -12.80
CA ASP A 80 20.74 -9.22 -12.47
C ASP A 80 21.17 -9.96 -11.19
N ALA A 81 20.24 -10.20 -10.25
CA ALA A 81 20.44 -11.07 -9.09
C ALA A 81 20.41 -12.57 -9.43
N GLY A 82 20.15 -12.95 -10.68
CA GLY A 82 20.07 -14.33 -11.13
C GLY A 82 18.80 -15.09 -10.71
N TRP A 83 17.78 -14.38 -10.24
CA TRP A 83 16.48 -14.98 -9.86
C TRP A 83 15.50 -15.02 -11.03
N LEU A 84 15.75 -14.25 -12.09
CA LEU A 84 15.14 -14.42 -13.42
C LEU A 84 16.24 -14.70 -14.45
N SER A 85 15.87 -15.38 -15.53
CA SER A 85 16.75 -15.67 -16.67
C SER A 85 16.37 -14.82 -17.87
N ASP A 86 17.24 -14.72 -18.87
CA ASP A 86 16.91 -14.13 -20.17
C ASP A 86 15.66 -14.75 -20.80
N ALA A 87 15.46 -16.06 -20.62
CA ALA A 87 14.31 -16.76 -21.15
C ALA A 87 13.00 -16.30 -20.50
N ASP A 88 13.02 -15.96 -19.21
CA ASP A 88 11.85 -15.45 -18.51
C ASP A 88 11.42 -14.08 -19.05
N LEU A 89 12.36 -13.24 -19.48
CA LEU A 89 12.10 -11.87 -19.94
C LEU A 89 12.01 -11.73 -21.47
N LYS A 90 12.07 -12.83 -22.23
CA LYS A 90 11.99 -12.77 -23.70
C LYS A 90 10.60 -12.55 -24.25
N ALA A 91 9.57 -13.11 -23.61
CA ALA A 91 8.20 -13.08 -24.09
C ALA A 91 7.39 -11.96 -23.38
N ILE A 92 7.74 -10.69 -23.69
CA ILE A 92 7.03 -9.54 -23.16
C ILE A 92 5.77 -9.32 -24.01
N PRO A 93 4.56 -9.29 -23.43
CA PRO A 93 3.34 -8.92 -24.14
C PRO A 93 3.43 -7.50 -24.72
N ALA A 94 2.68 -7.24 -25.77
CA ALA A 94 2.49 -5.87 -26.26
C ALA A 94 1.57 -5.13 -25.28
N PHE A 95 2.13 -4.18 -24.54
CA PHE A 95 1.38 -3.31 -23.64
C PHE A 95 0.98 -2.00 -24.36
N PRO A 96 -0.15 -1.38 -23.99
CA PRO A 96 -0.53 -0.06 -24.48
C PRO A 96 0.53 1.00 -24.10
N GLU A 97 0.93 1.87 -25.04
CA GLU A 97 1.93 2.92 -24.77
C GLU A 97 1.36 4.11 -23.97
N GLY A 98 0.09 4.44 -24.18
CA GLY A 98 -0.52 5.67 -23.64
C GLY A 98 -1.21 5.49 -22.27
N ARG A 99 -1.27 4.29 -21.74
CA ARG A 99 -1.94 3.99 -20.44
C ARG A 99 -1.45 2.67 -19.87
N VAL A 100 -1.55 2.53 -18.56
CA VAL A 100 -1.28 1.26 -17.88
C VAL A 100 -2.54 0.38 -17.96
N ASP A 101 -2.40 -0.81 -18.53
CA ASP A 101 -3.39 -1.89 -18.41
C ASP A 101 -3.02 -2.74 -17.18
N TYR A 102 -3.61 -2.38 -16.04
CA TYR A 102 -3.26 -3.01 -14.77
C TYR A 102 -3.56 -4.52 -14.74
N ALA A 103 -4.57 -5.01 -15.47
CA ALA A 103 -4.86 -6.44 -15.51
C ALA A 103 -3.74 -7.19 -16.24
N ALA A 104 -3.32 -6.71 -17.41
CA ALA A 104 -2.23 -7.29 -18.18
C ALA A 104 -0.88 -7.17 -17.44
N VAL A 105 -0.60 -6.00 -16.86
CA VAL A 105 0.62 -5.73 -16.08
C VAL A 105 0.69 -6.65 -14.85
N ARG A 106 -0.39 -6.78 -14.09
CA ARG A 106 -0.46 -7.66 -12.92
C ARG A 106 -0.22 -9.13 -13.33
N GLY A 107 -0.90 -9.60 -14.37
CA GLY A 107 -0.71 -10.97 -14.89
C GLY A 107 0.74 -11.26 -15.22
N PHE A 108 1.39 -10.36 -15.96
CA PHE A 108 2.79 -10.51 -16.35
C PHE A 108 3.76 -10.39 -15.17
N ARG A 109 3.70 -9.28 -14.41
CA ARG A 109 4.68 -9.01 -13.36
C ARG A 109 4.58 -9.98 -12.19
N VAL A 110 3.38 -10.32 -11.71
CA VAL A 110 3.20 -11.24 -10.59
C VAL A 110 3.70 -12.64 -10.94
N GLU A 111 3.52 -13.11 -12.19
CA GLU A 111 4.07 -14.39 -12.64
C GLU A 111 5.60 -14.39 -12.54
N HIS A 112 6.26 -13.32 -12.98
CA HIS A 112 7.72 -13.20 -12.93
C HIS A 112 8.23 -13.04 -11.49
N LEU A 113 7.53 -12.29 -10.65
CA LEU A 113 7.82 -12.17 -9.23
C LEU A 113 7.74 -13.53 -8.52
N ARG A 114 6.75 -14.37 -8.86
CA ARG A 114 6.64 -15.73 -8.33
C ARG A 114 7.80 -16.62 -8.72
N ARG A 115 8.21 -16.56 -9.98
CA ARG A 115 9.40 -17.30 -10.44
C ARG A 115 10.66 -16.86 -9.70
N ALA A 116 10.86 -15.56 -9.55
CA ALA A 116 12.00 -15.01 -8.83
C ALA A 116 11.99 -15.40 -7.35
N ALA A 117 10.84 -15.25 -6.67
CA ALA A 117 10.67 -15.62 -5.27
C ALA A 117 10.98 -17.11 -5.04
N LYS A 118 10.42 -17.99 -5.88
CA LYS A 118 10.68 -19.44 -5.80
C LYS A 118 12.17 -19.74 -5.89
N ARG A 119 12.86 -19.20 -6.92
CA ARG A 119 14.31 -19.43 -7.08
C ARG A 119 15.13 -18.88 -5.92
N PHE A 120 14.78 -17.71 -5.40
CA PHE A 120 15.42 -17.13 -4.23
C PHE A 120 15.23 -18.00 -2.98
N LEU A 121 14.00 -18.42 -2.69
CA LEU A 121 13.67 -19.21 -1.49
C LEU A 121 14.29 -20.62 -1.54
N GLU A 122 14.45 -21.20 -2.73
CA GLU A 122 15.12 -22.50 -2.92
C GLU A 122 16.64 -22.41 -2.68
N ARG A 123 17.27 -21.25 -2.93
CA ARG A 123 18.72 -21.03 -2.81
C ARG A 123 19.12 -20.63 -1.40
N ARG A 124 18.98 -21.51 -0.42
CA ARG A 124 19.19 -21.26 1.02
C ARG A 124 20.54 -20.67 1.43
N LYS A 125 21.54 -20.63 0.55
CA LYS A 125 22.91 -20.13 0.82
C LYS A 125 23.21 -18.78 0.17
N GLU A 126 22.20 -18.10 -0.34
CA GLU A 126 22.37 -16.76 -0.91
C GLU A 126 22.69 -15.74 0.20
N PRO A 127 23.66 -14.84 -0.02
CA PRO A 127 23.97 -13.80 0.96
C PRO A 127 22.76 -12.94 1.35
N GLN A 128 21.83 -12.76 0.43
CA GLN A 128 20.60 -11.98 0.61
C GLN A 128 19.58 -12.64 1.55
N GLN A 129 19.74 -13.94 1.89
CA GLN A 129 18.86 -14.60 2.85
C GLN A 129 18.90 -13.96 4.24
N ALA A 130 20.06 -13.51 4.68
CA ALA A 130 20.21 -12.81 5.95
C ALA A 130 19.49 -11.45 5.92
N ALA A 131 19.59 -10.72 4.81
CA ALA A 131 18.89 -9.44 4.64
C ALA A 131 17.36 -9.64 4.59
N PHE A 132 16.89 -10.65 3.89
CA PHE A 132 15.48 -11.03 3.87
C PHE A 132 14.95 -11.39 5.25
N ALA A 133 15.67 -12.24 6.00
CA ALA A 133 15.29 -12.60 7.36
C ALA A 133 15.26 -11.39 8.30
N ALA A 134 16.25 -10.50 8.20
CA ALA A 134 16.29 -9.26 8.97
C ALA A 134 15.12 -8.33 8.62
N PHE A 135 14.78 -8.19 7.34
CA PHE A 135 13.61 -7.42 6.92
C PHE A 135 12.32 -8.00 7.51
N CYS A 136 12.11 -9.32 7.40
CA CYS A 136 10.93 -9.98 7.98
C CYS A 136 10.83 -9.76 9.49
N ALA A 137 11.94 -9.88 10.22
CA ALA A 137 11.96 -9.63 11.66
C ALA A 137 11.64 -8.18 12.01
N ASN A 138 12.20 -7.21 11.26
CA ASN A 138 12.01 -5.78 11.50
C ASN A 138 10.63 -5.25 11.07
N ALA A 139 9.91 -6.01 10.24
CA ALA A 139 8.59 -5.65 9.73
C ALA A 139 7.48 -6.55 10.29
N ALA A 140 7.79 -7.43 11.25
CA ALA A 140 6.88 -8.47 11.74
C ALA A 140 5.53 -7.91 12.23
N ASP A 141 5.51 -6.71 12.80
CA ASP A 141 4.32 -6.08 13.37
C ASP A 141 3.18 -5.86 12.35
N TRP A 142 3.50 -5.79 11.06
CA TRP A 142 2.50 -5.65 10.00
C TRP A 142 2.64 -6.71 8.90
N LEU A 143 3.86 -7.18 8.63
CA LEU A 143 4.16 -8.03 7.47
C LEU A 143 3.54 -9.42 7.61
N GLU A 144 3.47 -9.98 8.80
CA GLU A 144 2.90 -11.30 9.05
C GLU A 144 1.40 -11.31 8.72
N ASP A 145 0.64 -10.35 9.25
CA ASP A 145 -0.78 -10.21 8.98
C ASP A 145 -1.06 -9.86 7.51
N TYR A 146 -0.25 -8.98 6.92
CA TYR A 146 -0.37 -8.66 5.49
C TYR A 146 -0.15 -9.88 4.60
N ALA A 147 0.93 -10.61 4.81
CA ALA A 147 1.27 -11.76 3.97
C ALA A 147 0.24 -12.89 4.09
N LEU A 148 -0.26 -13.13 5.31
CA LEU A 148 -1.34 -14.09 5.55
C LEU A 148 -2.65 -13.62 4.91
N PHE A 149 -3.02 -12.34 5.08
CA PHE A 149 -4.21 -11.76 4.43
C PHE A 149 -4.18 -11.96 2.92
N MET A 150 -3.08 -11.63 2.27
CA MET A 150 -2.92 -11.77 0.82
C MET A 150 -2.96 -13.23 0.35
N ALA A 151 -2.46 -14.15 1.17
CA ALA A 151 -2.52 -15.58 0.89
C ALA A 151 -3.97 -16.11 0.99
N LEU A 152 -4.70 -15.70 2.03
CA LEU A 152 -6.11 -16.06 2.22
C LEU A 152 -7.00 -15.41 1.16
N ASP A 153 -6.77 -14.15 0.83
CA ASP A 153 -7.49 -13.44 -0.22
C ASP A 153 -7.41 -14.21 -1.54
N ARG A 154 -6.20 -14.59 -1.94
CA ARG A 154 -6.01 -15.42 -3.13
C ARG A 154 -6.71 -16.78 -3.04
N ALA A 155 -6.68 -17.44 -1.89
CA ALA A 155 -7.27 -18.75 -1.71
C ALA A 155 -8.80 -18.73 -1.75
N HIS A 156 -9.41 -17.62 -1.29
CA HIS A 156 -10.85 -17.48 -1.14
C HIS A 156 -11.55 -16.66 -2.23
N GLY A 157 -10.86 -16.30 -3.31
CA GLY A 157 -11.48 -15.71 -4.50
C GLY A 157 -10.98 -14.33 -4.90
N GLY A 158 -9.95 -13.81 -4.23
CA GLY A 158 -9.34 -12.53 -4.57
C GLY A 158 -10.35 -11.39 -4.59
N ASP A 159 -10.19 -10.45 -5.52
CA ASP A 159 -11.03 -9.25 -5.68
C ASP A 159 -12.55 -9.50 -5.76
N SER A 160 -13.01 -10.77 -5.88
CA SER A 160 -14.42 -11.12 -5.98
C SER A 160 -15.12 -11.38 -4.65
N ARG A 161 -14.37 -11.47 -3.56
CA ARG A 161 -14.90 -11.73 -2.20
C ARG A 161 -14.22 -10.87 -1.17
N MET A 162 -15.02 -10.35 -0.23
CA MET A 162 -14.49 -9.62 0.91
C MET A 162 -14.03 -10.59 2.00
N TRP A 163 -13.11 -10.17 2.87
CA TRP A 163 -12.64 -11.01 3.98
C TRP A 163 -13.78 -11.45 4.93
N GLN A 164 -14.85 -10.68 5.01
CA GLN A 164 -16.05 -11.02 5.79
C GLN A 164 -16.77 -12.29 5.26
N ASP A 165 -16.57 -12.60 3.98
CA ASP A 165 -17.16 -13.77 3.33
C ASP A 165 -16.28 -15.04 3.41
N TRP A 166 -15.11 -14.94 4.06
CA TRP A 166 -14.24 -16.09 4.30
C TRP A 166 -14.86 -17.03 5.33
N PRO A 167 -14.33 -18.27 5.50
CA PRO A 167 -14.74 -19.14 6.60
C PRO A 167 -14.70 -18.37 7.93
N ALA A 168 -15.77 -18.50 8.74
CA ALA A 168 -15.97 -17.68 9.94
C ALA A 168 -14.75 -17.67 10.88
N ALA A 169 -14.10 -18.83 11.06
CA ALA A 169 -12.91 -18.92 11.89
C ALA A 169 -11.72 -18.08 11.38
N LEU A 170 -11.58 -17.92 10.05
CA LEU A 170 -10.56 -17.06 9.44
C LEU A 170 -10.98 -15.59 9.48
N ALA A 171 -12.25 -15.28 9.19
CA ALA A 171 -12.78 -13.92 9.25
C ALA A 171 -12.68 -13.35 10.68
N HIS A 172 -12.97 -14.16 11.70
CA HIS A 172 -12.86 -13.81 13.14
C HIS A 172 -11.46 -14.02 13.73
N ARG A 173 -10.49 -14.44 12.90
CA ARG A 173 -9.09 -14.60 13.31
C ARG A 173 -8.90 -15.57 14.48
N GLU A 174 -9.62 -16.70 14.48
CA GLU A 174 -9.45 -17.73 15.50
C GLU A 174 -8.01 -18.28 15.47
N PRO A 175 -7.30 -18.38 16.61
CA PRO A 175 -5.86 -18.71 16.63
C PRO A 175 -5.51 -20.03 15.94
N ASP A 176 -6.31 -21.07 16.13
CA ASP A 176 -6.08 -22.38 15.52
C ASP A 176 -6.27 -22.35 14.00
N ALA A 177 -7.28 -21.61 13.51
CA ALA A 177 -7.52 -21.43 12.10
C ALA A 177 -6.42 -20.63 11.44
N LEU A 178 -5.91 -19.56 12.08
CA LEU A 178 -4.76 -18.80 11.58
C LEU A 178 -3.50 -19.65 11.52
N SER A 179 -3.22 -20.44 12.57
CA SER A 179 -2.07 -21.35 12.60
C SER A 179 -2.13 -22.41 11.50
N ALA A 180 -3.29 -23.00 11.27
CA ALA A 180 -3.50 -23.95 10.17
C ALA A 180 -3.28 -23.29 8.81
N ALA A 181 -3.86 -22.10 8.59
CA ALA A 181 -3.71 -21.35 7.35
C ALA A 181 -2.26 -20.91 7.09
N GLN A 182 -1.51 -20.51 8.11
CA GLN A 182 -0.09 -20.19 7.98
C GLN A 182 0.73 -21.39 7.49
N HIS A 183 0.42 -22.58 7.93
CA HIS A 183 1.09 -23.81 7.46
C HIS A 183 0.66 -24.16 6.04
N GLU A 184 -0.64 -24.13 5.76
CA GLU A 184 -1.19 -24.47 4.44
C GLU A 184 -0.71 -23.53 3.33
N HIS A 185 -0.61 -22.24 3.64
CA HIS A 185 -0.27 -21.21 2.66
C HIS A 185 1.16 -20.67 2.79
N ALA A 186 2.07 -21.43 3.43
CA ALA A 186 3.43 -20.98 3.73
C ALA A 186 4.19 -20.45 2.51
N ASP A 187 4.07 -21.10 1.35
CA ASP A 187 4.71 -20.66 0.10
C ASP A 187 4.17 -19.31 -0.39
N GLU A 188 2.86 -19.12 -0.30
CA GLU A 188 2.22 -17.87 -0.71
C GLU A 188 2.58 -16.73 0.25
N ILE A 189 2.61 -16.97 1.55
CA ILE A 189 3.05 -16.03 2.58
C ILE A 189 4.51 -15.60 2.30
N ASN A 190 5.39 -16.56 2.03
CA ASN A 190 6.79 -16.28 1.72
C ASN A 190 6.95 -15.50 0.41
N PHE A 191 6.11 -15.74 -0.59
CA PHE A 191 6.06 -14.95 -1.81
C PHE A 191 5.74 -13.46 -1.52
N TRP A 192 4.72 -13.18 -0.72
CA TRP A 192 4.36 -11.80 -0.38
C TRP A 192 5.44 -11.13 0.48
N LYS A 193 6.05 -11.84 1.42
CA LYS A 193 7.20 -11.34 2.18
C LYS A 193 8.38 -11.00 1.27
N PHE A 194 8.69 -11.85 0.29
CA PHE A 194 9.72 -11.59 -0.71
C PHE A 194 9.41 -10.32 -1.52
N CYS A 195 8.18 -10.14 -1.99
CA CYS A 195 7.78 -8.94 -2.73
C CYS A 195 7.97 -7.68 -1.88
N GLN A 196 7.54 -7.70 -0.62
CA GLN A 196 7.72 -6.55 0.27
C GLN A 196 9.18 -6.23 0.54
N TRP A 197 10.00 -7.25 0.79
CA TRP A 197 11.43 -7.07 0.94
C TRP A 197 12.05 -6.40 -0.31
N ARG A 198 11.73 -6.89 -1.51
CA ARG A 198 12.28 -6.34 -2.76
C ARG A 198 11.81 -4.93 -3.03
N PHE A 199 10.53 -4.65 -2.81
CA PHE A 199 10.00 -3.30 -2.93
C PHE A 199 10.77 -2.32 -2.02
N HIS A 200 10.88 -2.65 -0.74
CA HIS A 200 11.54 -1.76 0.24
C HIS A 200 13.01 -1.55 -0.05
N GLU A 201 13.75 -2.57 -0.48
CA GLU A 201 15.15 -2.40 -0.88
C GLU A 201 15.31 -1.50 -2.11
N GLN A 202 14.53 -1.76 -3.16
CA GLN A 202 14.62 -0.95 -4.39
C GLN A 202 14.18 0.49 -4.15
N TRP A 203 13.11 0.68 -3.38
CA TRP A 203 12.64 2.01 -3.03
C TRP A 203 13.65 2.78 -2.16
N ALA A 204 14.23 2.14 -1.16
CA ALA A 204 15.25 2.75 -0.32
C ALA A 204 16.48 3.19 -1.13
N ALA A 205 16.92 2.37 -2.09
CA ALA A 205 18.03 2.72 -2.99
C ALA A 205 17.68 3.92 -3.88
N LEU A 206 16.47 3.96 -4.46
CA LEU A 206 16.02 5.08 -5.27
C LEU A 206 15.88 6.37 -4.45
N ARG A 207 15.29 6.28 -3.25
CA ARG A 207 15.17 7.41 -2.33
C ARG A 207 16.56 7.95 -1.93
N HIS A 208 17.48 7.08 -1.60
CA HIS A 208 18.86 7.46 -1.29
C HIS A 208 19.50 8.21 -2.46
N TYR A 209 19.38 7.68 -3.69
CA TYR A 209 19.87 8.30 -4.91
C TYR A 209 19.28 9.71 -5.14
N ALA A 210 17.97 9.87 -4.87
CA ALA A 210 17.29 11.17 -4.97
C ALA A 210 17.82 12.15 -3.90
N ASN A 211 17.95 11.71 -2.65
CA ASN A 211 18.41 12.54 -1.56
C ASN A 211 19.87 13.02 -1.74
N GLU A 212 20.77 12.16 -2.24
CA GLU A 212 22.14 12.55 -2.60
C GLU A 212 22.19 13.67 -3.66
N ARG A 213 21.11 13.81 -4.44
CA ARG A 213 20.93 14.85 -5.46
C ARG A 213 20.05 16.00 -5.02
N HIS A 214 19.81 16.11 -3.72
CA HIS A 214 18.97 17.14 -3.10
C HIS A 214 17.52 17.14 -3.59
N ILE A 215 17.02 16.00 -4.09
CA ILE A 215 15.60 15.77 -4.37
C ILE A 215 14.98 15.09 -3.16
N GLN A 216 14.02 15.76 -2.51
CA GLN A 216 13.24 15.19 -1.42
C GLN A 216 11.96 14.54 -1.97
N ILE A 217 11.62 13.40 -1.40
CA ILE A 217 10.40 12.66 -1.77
C ILE A 217 9.26 13.07 -0.84
N VAL A 218 8.15 13.50 -1.44
CA VAL A 218 6.89 13.81 -0.75
C VAL A 218 5.94 12.64 -0.95
N GLY A 219 5.67 11.89 0.13
CA GLY A 219 4.70 10.82 0.16
C GLY A 219 3.28 11.32 0.31
N ASP A 220 2.31 10.47 0.01
CA ASP A 220 0.88 10.73 0.18
C ASP A 220 0.27 9.67 1.10
N LEU A 221 -0.41 10.11 2.15
CA LEU A 221 -1.01 9.26 3.17
C LEU A 221 -2.52 9.51 3.20
N PRO A 222 -3.34 8.58 2.65
CA PRO A 222 -4.79 8.65 2.81
C PRO A 222 -5.18 8.54 4.28
N ILE A 223 -6.10 9.37 4.77
CA ILE A 223 -6.56 9.23 6.16
C ILE A 223 -7.24 7.88 6.40
N PHE A 224 -8.14 7.47 5.50
CA PHE A 224 -8.85 6.19 5.64
C PHE A 224 -8.13 5.04 4.93
N VAL A 225 -8.46 3.81 5.33
CA VAL A 225 -7.97 2.56 4.71
C VAL A 225 -9.10 1.81 4.03
N ALA A 226 -8.77 0.90 3.12
CA ALA A 226 -9.77 0.08 2.46
C ALA A 226 -10.43 -0.90 3.45
N GLY A 227 -11.74 -1.14 3.29
CA GLY A 227 -12.47 -2.10 4.11
C GLY A 227 -11.99 -3.54 3.89
N HIS A 228 -11.61 -3.87 2.64
CA HIS A 228 -10.95 -5.12 2.31
C HIS A 228 -9.43 -4.92 2.35
N SER A 229 -8.89 -5.00 3.55
CA SER A 229 -7.45 -4.82 3.81
C SER A 229 -6.99 -5.62 5.01
N ALA A 230 -5.72 -5.94 5.03
CA ALA A 230 -5.05 -6.55 6.17
C ALA A 230 -5.22 -5.71 7.44
N ASP A 231 -5.25 -4.38 7.29
CA ASP A 231 -5.39 -3.45 8.42
C ASP A 231 -6.70 -3.62 9.17
N VAL A 232 -7.81 -3.67 8.42
CA VAL A 232 -9.16 -3.81 9.00
C VAL A 232 -9.38 -5.23 9.51
N TRP A 233 -8.93 -6.24 8.76
CA TRP A 233 -9.03 -7.63 9.16
C TRP A 233 -8.20 -7.95 10.41
N ALA A 234 -6.99 -7.37 10.51
CA ALA A 234 -6.10 -7.62 11.65
C ALA A 234 -6.48 -6.85 12.91
N ASN A 235 -7.18 -5.70 12.78
CA ASN A 235 -7.48 -4.81 13.89
C ASN A 235 -8.96 -4.33 13.84
N PRO A 236 -9.95 -5.25 13.76
CA PRO A 236 -11.35 -4.88 13.55
C PRO A 236 -11.90 -3.98 14.68
N GLU A 237 -11.35 -4.08 15.90
CA GLU A 237 -11.72 -3.25 17.04
C GLU A 237 -11.40 -1.78 16.86
N LEU A 238 -10.50 -1.42 15.96
CA LEU A 238 -10.12 -0.03 15.66
C LEU A 238 -11.06 0.65 14.67
N PHE A 239 -12.01 -0.08 14.09
CA PHE A 239 -12.95 0.41 13.09
C PHE A 239 -14.39 0.27 13.53
N ASP A 240 -15.28 1.11 13.00
CA ASP A 240 -16.72 1.03 13.30
C ASP A 240 -17.40 -0.04 12.43
N LEU A 241 -17.29 -1.27 12.90
CA LEU A 241 -17.82 -2.46 12.24
C LEU A 241 -18.95 -3.09 13.08
N ASP A 242 -19.82 -3.83 12.42
CA ASP A 242 -20.77 -4.73 13.08
C ASP A 242 -20.11 -6.05 13.52
N GLU A 243 -20.89 -6.95 14.07
CA GLU A 243 -20.44 -8.27 14.55
C GLU A 243 -19.95 -9.22 13.44
N HIS A 244 -20.29 -8.91 12.17
CA HIS A 244 -19.86 -9.67 11.00
C HIS A 244 -18.67 -9.00 10.27
N GLY A 245 -18.16 -7.88 10.80
CA GLY A 245 -17.05 -7.14 10.22
C GLY A 245 -17.45 -6.16 9.11
N HIS A 246 -18.74 -5.96 8.86
CA HIS A 246 -19.19 -4.97 7.89
C HIS A 246 -19.21 -3.56 8.49
N PRO A 247 -18.82 -2.52 7.74
CA PRO A 247 -18.90 -1.14 8.21
C PRO A 247 -20.36 -0.74 8.55
N ARG A 248 -20.57 -0.15 9.72
CA ARG A 248 -21.87 0.45 10.10
C ARG A 248 -22.11 1.74 9.33
N ALA A 249 -21.04 2.49 9.12
CA ALA A 249 -21.00 3.70 8.33
C ALA A 249 -19.67 3.76 7.55
N VAL A 250 -19.66 4.57 6.51
CA VAL A 250 -18.50 4.73 5.63
C VAL A 250 -18.11 6.18 5.46
N ALA A 251 -16.85 6.41 5.12
CA ALA A 251 -16.29 7.73 4.86
C ALA A 251 -16.73 8.31 3.52
N GLY A 252 -16.70 9.62 3.45
CA GLY A 252 -16.92 10.40 2.24
C GLY A 252 -16.90 11.88 2.51
N VAL A 253 -17.48 12.65 1.60
CA VAL A 253 -17.69 14.10 1.73
C VAL A 253 -19.11 14.47 1.32
N PRO A 254 -19.71 15.51 1.93
CA PRO A 254 -21.05 15.98 1.58
C PRO A 254 -21.12 16.50 0.15
N PRO A 255 -22.32 16.73 -0.38
CA PRO A 255 -22.51 17.48 -1.61
C PRO A 255 -21.77 18.83 -1.59
N ASP A 256 -21.11 19.13 -2.70
CA ASP A 256 -20.37 20.35 -2.89
C ASP A 256 -20.53 20.87 -4.35
N TYR A 257 -19.76 21.91 -4.69
CA TYR A 257 -19.77 22.49 -6.02
C TYR A 257 -19.38 21.50 -7.13
N PHE A 258 -18.54 20.53 -6.83
CA PHE A 258 -18.03 19.54 -7.80
C PHE A 258 -18.91 18.30 -7.90
N SER A 259 -19.68 17.97 -6.85
CA SER A 259 -20.54 16.79 -6.80
C SER A 259 -21.86 17.09 -6.09
N ALA A 260 -22.94 17.10 -6.84
CA ALA A 260 -24.29 17.32 -6.29
C ALA A 260 -24.77 16.23 -5.32
N THR A 261 -24.15 15.03 -5.36
CA THR A 261 -24.46 13.90 -4.47
C THR A 261 -23.40 13.66 -3.41
N GLY A 262 -22.35 14.50 -3.37
CA GLY A 262 -21.15 14.26 -2.59
C GLY A 262 -20.34 13.08 -3.12
N GLN A 263 -19.39 12.62 -2.32
CA GLN A 263 -18.58 11.44 -2.67
C GLN A 263 -18.70 10.41 -1.54
N ARG A 264 -19.13 9.20 -1.87
CA ARG A 264 -19.14 8.05 -0.98
C ARG A 264 -17.91 7.20 -1.30
N TRP A 265 -16.90 7.24 -0.42
CA TRP A 265 -15.64 6.53 -0.66
C TRP A 265 -15.70 5.05 -0.26
N GLY A 266 -16.56 4.71 0.72
CA GLY A 266 -16.76 3.32 1.14
C GLY A 266 -15.77 2.79 2.17
N ASN A 267 -14.78 3.58 2.58
CA ASN A 267 -13.83 3.19 3.62
C ASN A 267 -14.55 3.11 4.97
N PRO A 268 -14.24 2.11 5.83
CA PRO A 268 -14.76 2.07 7.20
C PRO A 268 -14.24 3.26 8.00
N LEU A 269 -15.04 3.73 8.95
CA LEU A 269 -14.65 4.81 9.86
C LEU A 269 -13.82 4.26 11.01
N TYR A 270 -12.92 5.07 11.55
CA TYR A 270 -12.16 4.74 12.76
C TYR A 270 -13.03 4.83 14.01
N ARG A 271 -12.85 3.89 14.92
CA ARG A 271 -13.34 3.99 16.30
C ARG A 271 -12.31 4.75 17.13
N TRP A 272 -12.35 6.09 17.06
CA TRP A 272 -11.34 6.96 17.67
C TRP A 272 -11.16 6.74 19.16
N SER A 273 -12.22 6.31 19.88
CA SER A 273 -12.13 5.95 21.30
C SER A 273 -11.24 4.73 21.54
N ALA A 274 -11.28 3.71 20.67
CA ALA A 274 -10.40 2.55 20.74
C ALA A 274 -8.95 2.92 20.42
N HIS A 275 -8.74 3.77 19.41
CA HIS A 275 -7.42 4.32 19.10
C HIS A 275 -6.83 5.09 20.29
N ALA A 276 -7.61 5.98 20.91
CA ALA A 276 -7.18 6.73 22.09
C ALA A 276 -6.83 5.83 23.29
N ALA A 277 -7.64 4.78 23.53
CA ALA A 277 -7.38 3.81 24.59
C ALA A 277 -6.06 3.06 24.43
N GLN A 278 -5.58 2.93 23.18
CA GLN A 278 -4.28 2.33 22.85
C GLN A 278 -3.16 3.37 22.68
N GLY A 279 -3.37 4.64 23.05
CA GLY A 279 -2.40 5.72 22.82
C GLY A 279 -2.10 5.94 21.33
N TYR A 280 -3.08 5.74 20.44
CA TYR A 280 -2.96 5.87 18.99
C TYR A 280 -1.84 5.02 18.35
N ARG A 281 -1.42 3.93 19.00
CA ARG A 281 -0.28 3.10 18.58
C ARG A 281 -0.30 2.72 17.09
N TRP A 282 -1.46 2.30 16.57
CA TRP A 282 -1.59 1.95 15.15
C TRP A 282 -1.29 3.14 14.22
N TRP A 283 -1.78 4.35 14.56
CA TRP A 283 -1.51 5.58 13.81
C TRP A 283 -0.04 6.01 13.87
N VAL A 284 0.56 5.89 15.04
CA VAL A 284 2.00 6.17 15.25
C VAL A 284 2.84 5.23 14.39
N GLU A 285 2.51 3.94 14.36
CA GLU A 285 3.24 2.97 13.53
C GLU A 285 3.02 3.22 12.03
N ARG A 286 1.79 3.52 11.62
CA ARG A 286 1.49 3.90 10.24
C ARG A 286 2.29 5.12 9.79
N MET A 287 2.35 6.16 10.61
CA MET A 287 3.17 7.34 10.32
C MET A 287 4.65 6.99 10.25
N ARG A 288 5.15 6.19 11.19
CA ARG A 288 6.55 5.74 11.21
C ARG A 288 6.92 4.97 9.95
N GLN A 289 6.06 4.07 9.48
CA GLN A 289 6.30 3.33 8.24
C GLN A 289 6.26 4.26 7.01
N THR A 290 5.31 5.18 6.95
CA THR A 290 5.24 6.17 5.87
C THR A 290 6.52 7.01 5.81
N MET A 291 7.04 7.46 6.96
CA MET A 291 8.28 8.24 7.04
C MET A 291 9.54 7.44 6.67
N LYS A 292 9.50 6.11 6.70
CA LYS A 292 10.58 5.29 6.13
C LYS A 292 10.61 5.36 4.60
N LEU A 293 9.48 5.67 3.96
CA LEU A 293 9.36 5.72 2.49
C LEU A 293 9.56 7.13 1.91
N CYS A 294 9.45 8.19 2.70
CA CYS A 294 9.52 9.56 2.18
C CYS A 294 10.20 10.52 3.16
N ASP A 295 10.52 11.72 2.68
CA ASP A 295 11.18 12.79 3.46
C ASP A 295 10.14 13.75 4.04
N MET A 296 9.01 13.88 3.38
CA MET A 296 7.84 14.65 3.80
C MET A 296 6.57 13.85 3.49
N VAL A 297 5.54 14.06 4.30
CA VAL A 297 4.22 13.41 4.12
C VAL A 297 3.16 14.48 3.87
N ARG A 298 2.44 14.34 2.75
CA ARG A 298 1.15 14.98 2.55
C ARG A 298 0.08 14.05 3.14
N ILE A 299 -0.68 14.53 4.09
CA ILE A 299 -1.84 13.80 4.61
C ILE A 299 -3.06 14.22 3.79
N ASP A 300 -3.63 13.26 3.06
CA ASP A 300 -4.84 13.50 2.29
C ASP A 300 -6.06 13.56 3.20
N HIS A 301 -6.98 14.47 2.87
CA HIS A 301 -8.19 14.75 3.66
C HIS A 301 -7.89 15.04 5.14
N PHE A 302 -6.88 15.86 5.44
CA PHE A 302 -6.45 16.23 6.80
C PHE A 302 -7.59 16.69 7.70
N ARG A 303 -8.61 17.34 7.11
CA ARG A 303 -9.83 17.76 7.80
C ARG A 303 -10.48 16.63 8.62
N GLY A 304 -10.37 15.38 8.17
CA GLY A 304 -10.97 14.23 8.86
C GLY A 304 -10.46 13.99 10.28
N PHE A 305 -9.34 14.60 10.66
CA PHE A 305 -8.87 14.59 12.06
C PHE A 305 -9.62 15.60 12.94
N GLU A 306 -10.15 16.67 12.36
CA GLU A 306 -11.03 17.61 13.08
C GLU A 306 -12.47 17.10 13.05
N SER A 307 -13.01 16.87 11.85
CA SER A 307 -14.31 16.29 11.63
C SER A 307 -14.38 15.54 10.30
N PHE A 308 -15.15 14.46 10.28
CA PHE A 308 -15.32 13.62 9.11
C PHE A 308 -16.81 13.44 8.77
N TRP A 309 -17.10 13.19 7.49
CA TRP A 309 -18.45 12.96 7.00
C TRP A 309 -18.80 11.48 7.11
N GLU A 310 -19.71 11.15 8.03
CA GLU A 310 -20.22 9.81 8.26
C GLU A 310 -21.43 9.57 7.37
N ILE A 311 -21.38 8.51 6.56
CA ILE A 311 -22.45 8.12 5.65
C ILE A 311 -22.96 6.74 6.09
N PRO A 312 -24.27 6.52 6.30
CA PRO A 312 -24.78 5.18 6.58
C PRO A 312 -24.33 4.18 5.51
N ALA A 313 -23.84 3.01 5.91
CA ALA A 313 -23.26 2.04 4.96
C ALA A 313 -24.24 1.62 3.86
N THR A 314 -25.56 1.65 4.15
CA THR A 314 -26.63 1.32 3.21
C THR A 314 -27.02 2.46 2.26
N ALA A 315 -26.52 3.69 2.48
CA ALA A 315 -26.84 4.83 1.64
C ALA A 315 -26.13 4.74 0.28
N ALA A 316 -26.86 4.98 -0.79
CA ALA A 316 -26.31 4.95 -2.15
C ALA A 316 -25.43 6.15 -2.48
N THR A 317 -25.65 7.29 -1.80
CA THR A 317 -24.94 8.58 -2.01
C THR A 317 -24.52 9.18 -0.69
N ALA A 318 -23.72 10.24 -0.75
CA ALA A 318 -23.25 10.96 0.44
C ALA A 318 -24.20 12.07 0.92
N ILE A 319 -25.39 12.24 0.30
CA ILE A 319 -26.33 13.33 0.63
C ILE A 319 -26.76 13.27 2.09
N HIS A 320 -27.11 12.10 2.59
CA HIS A 320 -27.68 11.88 3.93
C HIS A 320 -26.64 11.44 4.95
N GLY A 321 -25.50 12.13 4.99
CA GLY A 321 -24.47 11.94 5.99
C GLY A 321 -24.58 12.96 7.13
N GLN A 322 -23.63 12.90 8.05
CA GLN A 322 -23.49 13.85 9.15
C GLN A 322 -22.02 14.07 9.52
N TRP A 323 -21.71 15.29 9.98
CA TRP A 323 -20.40 15.58 10.52
C TRP A 323 -20.23 14.96 11.90
N ARG A 324 -19.11 14.22 12.08
CA ARG A 324 -18.69 13.66 13.36
C ARG A 324 -17.34 14.22 13.75
N PRO A 325 -17.10 14.49 15.04
CA PRO A 325 -15.80 14.95 15.51
C PRO A 325 -14.73 13.86 15.33
N GLY A 326 -13.57 14.27 14.85
CA GLY A 326 -12.36 13.46 14.79
C GLY A 326 -11.59 13.45 16.11
N PRO A 327 -10.37 12.88 16.14
CA PRO A 327 -9.54 12.80 17.35
C PRO A 327 -8.90 14.15 17.74
N GLY A 328 -8.96 15.16 16.86
CA GLY A 328 -8.34 16.46 17.09
C GLY A 328 -6.82 16.38 17.20
N GLU A 329 -6.26 17.20 18.07
CA GLU A 329 -4.79 17.29 18.29
C GLU A 329 -4.21 16.05 18.99
N ALA A 330 -5.05 15.26 19.69
CA ALA A 330 -4.57 14.15 20.51
C ALA A 330 -3.79 13.08 19.72
N VAL A 331 -4.16 12.83 18.46
CA VAL A 331 -3.46 11.87 17.60
C VAL A 331 -2.07 12.36 17.18
N PHE A 332 -1.85 13.67 17.13
CA PHE A 332 -0.56 14.28 16.77
C PHE A 332 0.35 14.50 17.97
N ALA A 333 -0.18 14.40 19.17
CA ALA A 333 0.58 14.50 20.42
C ALA A 333 1.12 13.12 20.87
N ALA A 334 0.63 12.03 20.28
CA ALA A 334 1.07 10.67 20.56
C ALA A 334 2.34 10.32 19.79
#